data_a8d205f0e113fa89a809f91862c814e3
#
_entry.id   a8d205f0e113fa89a809f91862c814e3
#
_cell.length_a   1.000
_cell.length_b   1.000
_cell.length_c   1.000
_cell.angle_alpha   90.00
_cell.angle_beta   90.00
_cell.angle_gamma   90.00
#
_symmetry.space_group_name_H-M   'P 1'
#
loop_
_entity.id
_entity.type
_entity.pdbx_description
1 polymer ?
#
loop_
_entity_poly.entity_id
_entity_poly.type
_entity_poly.pdbx_seq_one_letter_code
_entity_poly.pdbx_strand_id
1 'polypeptide(L)'
;GIYKSSPEAEAAVVITDGEVELVEQPQVTLTLSNESTGGQTVLTHLNKYRADSGGLYLFNYDFSTVSTHTSTPGWMVRMELTDPDDTLSVSGRLELEVTELLRTDTSVVIGENEYILTAADAGGLESVFQSFQVGDRVTLHTDCTSSTLEDAQWASGVGDVMVRDGQITDSTAWTYVEKGRDPRSALGVREDGTLVLYAVDGRRSGYSGGLSQLDLAEEMLSQGCVWAVNLDGGGSTAISVWVPGQEGPSIVNIPSDGKPRACATYLLLVSRDEGDGDPDRLVLKNDGLVVLTGTSVDLGETAVLDSGLNILRDDPGEVEISSLDDLGRVEDNIYTAGSDAGTDTLELWSPDLDVEGTAQIHVVDHLTGLTVSRENSTDALTSLTLEPGDQVQLTAQGTYWSRAAMRDVGAISWTVEGSIGSITEDGLFTAEGPGGASGTLTASAGGQSQTITVSLENSHEDVPEGHWAYTAV
;
A
#
# COMPACT_ATOMS: atom_id res chain seq x y z
N GLY A 1 8.57 19.95 -12.98
CA GLY A 1 9.43 19.07 -13.80
C GLY A 1 8.70 17.86 -14.38
N ILE A 2 9.28 17.20 -15.37
CA ILE A 2 8.80 15.91 -15.87
C ILE A 2 9.56 14.79 -15.17
N TYR A 3 8.88 13.95 -14.42
CA TYR A 3 9.50 12.81 -13.72
C TYR A 3 9.48 11.51 -14.52
N LYS A 4 8.48 11.36 -15.39
CA LYS A 4 8.31 10.16 -16.23
C LYS A 4 7.50 10.50 -17.47
N SER A 5 7.87 9.92 -18.62
CA SER A 5 7.11 10.01 -19.86
C SER A 5 7.09 8.66 -20.58
N SER A 6 5.94 8.30 -21.14
CA SER A 6 5.71 7.11 -21.92
C SER A 6 4.55 7.37 -22.89
N PRO A 7 4.57 6.82 -24.11
CA PRO A 7 3.50 6.99 -25.09
C PRO A 7 2.20 6.24 -24.73
N GLU A 8 2.14 5.60 -23.58
CA GLU A 8 1.03 4.72 -23.20
C GLU A 8 -0.10 5.43 -22.43
N ALA A 9 0.06 6.71 -22.05
CA ALA A 9 -0.99 7.46 -21.35
C ALA A 9 -2.05 7.95 -22.35
N GLU A 10 -3.31 7.55 -22.16
CA GLU A 10 -4.42 7.97 -23.00
C GLU A 10 -5.00 9.33 -22.59
N ALA A 11 -4.84 9.67 -21.32
CA ALA A 11 -5.24 10.96 -20.76
C ALA A 11 -4.27 11.37 -19.63
N ALA A 12 -4.35 12.62 -19.21
CA ALA A 12 -3.70 13.11 -18.01
C ALA A 12 -4.71 13.83 -17.13
N VAL A 13 -4.64 13.58 -15.83
CA VAL A 13 -5.29 14.42 -14.82
C VAL A 13 -4.33 15.52 -14.45
N VAL A 14 -4.80 16.76 -14.47
CA VAL A 14 -4.03 17.97 -14.26
C VAL A 14 -4.64 18.75 -13.10
N ILE A 15 -3.80 19.28 -12.23
CA ILE A 15 -4.22 20.18 -11.14
C ILE A 15 -3.52 21.51 -11.31
N THR A 16 -4.33 22.57 -11.38
CA THR A 16 -3.85 23.96 -11.49
C THR A 16 -4.72 24.83 -10.57
N ASP A 17 -4.10 25.56 -9.65
CA ASP A 17 -4.76 26.46 -8.69
C ASP A 17 -5.95 25.85 -7.92
N GLY A 18 -5.84 24.54 -7.63
CA GLY A 18 -6.87 23.77 -6.92
C GLY A 18 -7.99 23.22 -7.81
N GLU A 19 -8.01 23.57 -9.09
CA GLU A 19 -8.93 22.99 -10.07
C GLU A 19 -8.34 21.71 -10.68
N VAL A 20 -9.19 20.71 -10.90
CA VAL A 20 -8.82 19.42 -11.48
C VAL A 20 -9.40 19.28 -12.86
N GLU A 21 -8.54 19.12 -13.87
CA GLU A 21 -8.93 18.97 -15.26
C GLU A 21 -8.46 17.63 -15.86
N LEU A 22 -9.19 17.15 -16.86
CA LEU A 22 -8.80 16.01 -17.68
C LEU A 22 -8.31 16.48 -19.04
N VAL A 23 -7.07 16.16 -19.36
CA VAL A 23 -6.49 16.41 -20.70
C VAL A 23 -6.41 15.10 -21.44
N GLU A 24 -7.17 14.96 -22.52
CA GLU A 24 -7.17 13.76 -23.34
C GLU A 24 -6.05 13.78 -24.37
N GLN A 25 -5.43 12.63 -24.58
CA GLN A 25 -4.33 12.42 -25.53
C GLN A 25 -3.23 13.51 -25.43
N PRO A 26 -2.72 13.81 -24.21
CA PRO A 26 -1.64 14.75 -24.07
C PRO A 26 -0.39 14.20 -24.75
N GLN A 27 0.29 15.03 -25.53
CA GLN A 27 1.55 14.66 -26.15
C GLN A 27 2.67 15.55 -25.61
N VAL A 28 3.65 14.93 -24.98
CA VAL A 28 4.92 15.54 -24.61
C VAL A 28 6.01 14.83 -25.38
N THR A 29 6.65 15.55 -26.31
CA THR A 29 7.73 15.03 -27.15
C THR A 29 9.07 15.48 -26.59
N LEU A 30 9.98 14.54 -26.37
CA LEU A 30 11.35 14.80 -25.97
C LEU A 30 12.28 14.56 -27.15
N THR A 31 13.07 15.57 -27.50
CA THR A 31 14.01 15.53 -28.62
C THR A 31 15.41 15.93 -28.16
N LEU A 32 16.39 15.07 -28.38
CA LEU A 32 17.81 15.40 -28.22
C LEU A 32 18.37 15.94 -29.56
N SER A 33 19.00 17.10 -29.50
CA SER A 33 19.71 17.71 -30.64
C SER A 33 21.20 17.81 -30.32
N ASN A 34 22.05 17.11 -31.08
CA ASN A 34 23.50 17.25 -30.96
C ASN A 34 23.96 18.46 -31.79
N GLU A 35 24.45 19.49 -31.13
CA GLU A 35 24.86 20.72 -31.80
C GLU A 35 26.09 20.56 -32.69
N SER A 36 26.99 19.61 -32.38
CA SER A 36 28.22 19.34 -33.14
C SER A 36 27.94 18.69 -34.49
N THR A 37 26.91 17.81 -34.55
CA THR A 37 26.58 17.07 -35.76
C THR A 37 25.34 17.56 -36.48
N GLY A 38 24.50 18.34 -35.80
CA GLY A 38 23.16 18.74 -36.27
C GLY A 38 22.13 17.61 -36.24
N GLY A 39 22.49 16.44 -35.66
CA GLY A 39 21.61 15.27 -35.54
C GLY A 39 20.51 15.50 -34.50
N GLN A 40 19.30 15.05 -34.84
CA GLN A 40 18.16 15.08 -33.92
C GLN A 40 17.65 13.66 -33.68
N THR A 41 17.24 13.40 -32.44
CA THR A 41 16.76 12.09 -32.00
C THR A 41 15.57 12.25 -31.08
N VAL A 42 14.44 11.68 -31.48
CA VAL A 42 13.22 11.66 -30.64
C VAL A 42 13.30 10.50 -29.65
N LEU A 43 13.07 10.80 -28.40
CA LEU A 43 13.05 9.82 -27.31
C LEU A 43 11.69 9.12 -27.24
N THR A 44 11.70 7.84 -26.88
CA THR A 44 10.45 7.10 -26.68
C THR A 44 10.00 7.08 -25.22
N HIS A 45 10.95 7.12 -24.28
CA HIS A 45 10.65 7.00 -22.86
C HIS A 45 11.58 7.86 -22.02
N LEU A 46 11.03 8.40 -20.93
CA LEU A 46 11.78 9.00 -19.83
C LEU A 46 11.49 8.21 -18.55
N ASN A 47 12.54 7.81 -17.82
CA ASN A 47 12.45 7.14 -16.52
C ASN A 47 11.53 5.89 -16.53
N LYS A 48 11.66 5.07 -17.55
CA LYS A 48 10.99 3.78 -17.68
C LYS A 48 12.01 2.67 -17.89
N TYR A 49 11.76 1.48 -17.32
CA TYR A 49 12.60 0.31 -17.56
C TYR A 49 12.80 0.07 -19.05
N ARG A 50 14.07 -0.10 -19.46
CA ARG A 50 14.41 -0.37 -20.85
C ARG A 50 13.94 -1.77 -21.25
N ALA A 51 13.13 -1.85 -22.31
CA ALA A 51 12.78 -3.08 -22.96
C ALA A 51 13.83 -3.48 -24.03
N ASP A 52 13.90 -4.76 -24.40
CA ASP A 52 14.81 -5.26 -25.42
C ASP A 52 14.37 -4.95 -26.85
N SER A 53 13.12 -4.53 -27.05
CA SER A 53 12.59 -4.02 -28.32
C SER A 53 13.05 -2.60 -28.59
N GLY A 54 13.07 -2.19 -29.87
CA GLY A 54 13.51 -0.86 -30.28
C GLY A 54 12.86 0.27 -29.48
N GLY A 55 13.67 1.21 -29.01
CA GLY A 55 13.25 2.37 -28.24
C GLY A 55 14.46 3.09 -27.66
N LEU A 56 14.33 4.42 -27.53
CA LEU A 56 15.33 5.28 -26.91
C LEU A 56 14.83 5.71 -25.55
N TYR A 57 15.57 5.35 -24.52
CA TYR A 57 15.24 5.59 -23.12
C TYR A 57 16.20 6.63 -22.55
N LEU A 58 15.64 7.64 -21.92
CA LEU A 58 16.39 8.62 -21.15
C LEU A 58 16.13 8.38 -19.66
N PHE A 59 17.17 8.38 -18.86
CA PHE A 59 17.11 8.31 -17.41
C PHE A 59 17.75 9.57 -16.81
N ASN A 60 17.19 10.06 -15.73
CA ASN A 60 17.81 11.05 -14.87
C ASN A 60 17.72 10.59 -13.39
N TYR A 61 18.23 11.42 -12.47
CA TYR A 61 18.30 11.12 -11.06
C TYR A 61 16.93 10.82 -10.40
N ASP A 62 15.83 11.41 -10.94
CA ASP A 62 14.47 11.16 -10.42
C ASP A 62 14.01 9.71 -10.57
N PHE A 63 14.60 8.95 -11.50
CA PHE A 63 14.28 7.53 -11.65
C PHE A 63 14.91 6.68 -10.55
N SER A 64 16.21 6.83 -10.31
CA SER A 64 16.95 6.04 -9.34
C SER A 64 18.37 6.58 -9.20
N THR A 65 18.84 6.76 -7.99
CA THR A 65 20.23 7.13 -7.68
C THR A 65 21.21 5.97 -7.86
N VAL A 66 20.73 4.74 -7.92
CA VAL A 66 21.57 3.53 -7.89
C VAL A 66 21.84 2.96 -9.26
N SER A 67 20.84 2.96 -10.17
CA SER A 67 21.06 2.35 -11.49
C SER A 67 19.95 2.64 -12.50
N THR A 68 20.30 2.49 -13.80
CA THR A 68 19.33 2.50 -14.90
C THR A 68 18.41 1.28 -14.93
N HIS A 69 18.56 0.33 -14.03
CA HIS A 69 17.84 -0.95 -13.98
C HIS A 69 17.84 -1.72 -15.33
N THR A 70 18.92 -1.59 -16.12
CA THR A 70 19.07 -2.30 -17.38
C THR A 70 20.06 -3.43 -17.19
N SER A 71 19.66 -4.67 -17.53
CA SER A 71 20.47 -5.88 -17.38
C SER A 71 20.84 -6.54 -18.72
N THR A 72 20.35 -5.99 -19.83
CA THR A 72 20.66 -6.50 -21.17
C THR A 72 21.69 -5.63 -21.87
N PRO A 73 22.55 -6.20 -22.74
CA PRO A 73 23.53 -5.44 -23.50
C PRO A 73 22.90 -4.27 -24.24
N GLY A 74 23.53 -3.13 -24.17
CA GLY A 74 23.04 -1.93 -24.83
C GLY A 74 24.04 -0.79 -24.85
N TRP A 75 23.72 0.18 -25.67
CA TRP A 75 24.47 1.42 -25.84
C TRP A 75 24.02 2.43 -24.79
N MET A 76 24.94 3.25 -24.30
CA MET A 76 24.68 4.34 -23.36
C MET A 76 25.53 5.58 -23.71
N VAL A 77 24.88 6.74 -23.57
CA VAL A 77 25.53 8.05 -23.57
C VAL A 77 25.20 8.71 -22.25
N ARG A 78 26.23 9.00 -21.47
CA ARG A 78 26.10 9.81 -20.26
C ARG A 78 26.28 11.27 -20.63
N MET A 79 25.41 12.11 -20.12
CA MET A 79 25.40 13.55 -20.31
C MET A 79 25.22 14.21 -18.94
N GLU A 80 25.77 15.39 -18.77
CA GLU A 80 25.67 16.19 -17.55
C GLU A 80 25.07 17.55 -17.88
N LEU A 81 24.22 18.09 -16.98
CA LEU A 81 23.67 19.44 -17.11
C LEU A 81 24.79 20.48 -17.15
N THR A 82 24.73 21.42 -18.09
CA THR A 82 25.67 22.55 -18.14
C THR A 82 25.37 23.58 -17.05
N ASP A 83 24.13 23.70 -16.64
CA ASP A 83 23.69 24.46 -15.46
C ASP A 83 22.96 23.51 -14.49
N PRO A 84 23.53 23.24 -13.30
CA PRO A 84 22.91 22.35 -12.31
C PRO A 84 21.56 22.81 -11.76
N ASP A 85 21.23 24.09 -11.90
CA ASP A 85 19.95 24.66 -11.43
C ASP A 85 18.82 24.47 -12.44
N ASP A 86 19.14 24.04 -13.68
CA ASP A 86 18.14 23.79 -14.71
C ASP A 86 17.31 22.53 -14.38
N THR A 87 16.01 22.62 -14.66
CA THR A 87 15.05 21.51 -14.45
C THR A 87 14.28 21.19 -15.71
N LEU A 88 14.00 19.88 -15.91
CA LEU A 88 13.21 19.41 -17.05
C LEU A 88 11.74 19.81 -16.87
N SER A 89 11.18 20.56 -17.80
CA SER A 89 9.77 20.97 -17.86
C SER A 89 9.04 20.30 -19.03
N VAL A 90 7.70 20.35 -19.05
CA VAL A 90 6.88 19.78 -20.15
C VAL A 90 7.00 20.56 -21.46
N SER A 91 7.42 21.82 -21.38
CA SER A 91 7.74 22.67 -22.52
C SER A 91 8.97 23.46 -22.14
N GLY A 92 10.10 23.19 -22.80
CA GLY A 92 11.35 23.83 -22.43
C GLY A 92 12.58 23.26 -23.10
N ARG A 93 13.74 23.64 -22.54
CA ARG A 93 15.04 23.30 -23.09
C ARG A 93 16.05 23.11 -21.96
N LEU A 94 16.84 22.03 -22.03
CA LEU A 94 18.01 21.80 -21.20
C LEU A 94 19.26 21.69 -22.04
N GLU A 95 20.38 22.24 -21.55
CA GLU A 95 21.68 22.09 -22.17
C GLU A 95 22.51 21.05 -21.42
N LEU A 96 23.05 20.10 -22.16
CA LEU A 96 23.79 18.94 -21.66
C LEU A 96 25.15 18.87 -22.37
N GLU A 97 26.16 18.31 -21.70
CA GLU A 97 27.44 17.94 -22.29
C GLU A 97 27.64 16.43 -22.19
N VAL A 98 28.07 15.78 -23.28
CA VAL A 98 28.40 14.36 -23.29
C VAL A 98 29.69 14.09 -22.51
N THR A 99 29.61 13.31 -21.45
CA THR A 99 30.76 12.99 -20.58
C THR A 99 31.29 11.60 -20.79
N GLU A 100 30.46 10.65 -21.22
CA GLU A 100 30.87 9.24 -21.43
C GLU A 100 30.02 8.55 -22.50
N LEU A 101 30.68 7.68 -23.28
CA LEU A 101 30.00 6.70 -24.15
C LEU A 101 30.43 5.30 -23.74
N LEU A 102 29.46 4.43 -23.53
CA LEU A 102 29.75 3.04 -23.16
C LEU A 102 28.76 2.05 -23.79
N ARG A 103 29.18 0.82 -23.84
CA ARG A 103 28.32 -0.33 -24.13
C ARG A 103 28.46 -1.31 -22.98
N THR A 104 27.38 -1.65 -22.34
CA THR A 104 27.38 -2.48 -21.13
C THR A 104 26.14 -3.34 -21.05
N ASP A 105 26.24 -4.45 -20.33
CA ASP A 105 25.15 -5.35 -19.94
C ASP A 105 24.76 -5.18 -18.47
N THR A 106 25.33 -4.19 -17.78
CA THR A 106 25.05 -3.89 -16.39
C THR A 106 24.36 -2.53 -16.23
N SER A 107 23.61 -2.39 -15.15
CA SER A 107 23.04 -1.13 -14.76
C SER A 107 24.14 -0.11 -14.41
N VAL A 108 23.86 1.16 -14.68
CA VAL A 108 24.78 2.28 -14.49
C VAL A 108 24.19 3.24 -13.45
N VAL A 109 25.02 3.68 -12.51
CA VAL A 109 24.64 4.69 -11.51
C VAL A 109 24.37 6.02 -12.19
N ILE A 110 23.33 6.72 -11.71
CA ILE A 110 22.91 8.05 -12.21
C ILE A 110 23.22 9.08 -11.14
N GLY A 111 24.00 10.10 -11.45
CA GLY A 111 24.29 11.23 -10.57
C GLY A 111 23.19 12.29 -10.62
N GLU A 112 23.21 13.23 -9.66
CA GLU A 112 22.15 14.25 -9.49
C GLU A 112 21.90 15.12 -10.74
N ASN A 113 22.96 15.46 -11.47
CA ASN A 113 22.88 16.31 -12.66
C ASN A 113 23.06 15.50 -13.95
N GLU A 114 22.95 14.19 -13.89
CA GLU A 114 23.23 13.31 -15.02
C GLU A 114 21.95 12.85 -15.73
N TYR A 115 22.10 12.73 -17.05
CA TYR A 115 21.13 12.14 -17.96
C TYR A 115 21.79 11.01 -18.73
N ILE A 116 21.15 9.83 -18.79
CA ILE A 116 21.67 8.67 -19.48
C ILE A 116 20.71 8.26 -20.58
N LEU A 117 21.14 8.47 -21.83
CA LEU A 117 20.47 7.94 -23.02
C LEU A 117 20.89 6.48 -23.22
N THR A 118 19.94 5.58 -23.44
CA THR A 118 20.23 4.16 -23.67
C THR A 118 19.26 3.51 -24.64
N ALA A 119 19.75 2.49 -25.35
CA ALA A 119 18.95 1.54 -26.12
C ALA A 119 19.56 0.15 -26.04
N ALA A 120 18.73 -0.90 -26.16
CA ALA A 120 19.20 -2.26 -26.26
C ALA A 120 19.89 -2.52 -27.62
N ASP A 121 20.91 -3.37 -27.64
CA ASP A 121 21.58 -3.79 -28.88
C ASP A 121 20.59 -4.38 -29.89
N ALA A 122 19.63 -5.17 -29.41
CA ALA A 122 18.60 -5.79 -30.24
C ALA A 122 17.66 -4.76 -30.93
N GLY A 123 17.66 -3.50 -30.45
CA GLY A 123 16.84 -2.42 -31.01
C GLY A 123 17.31 -1.85 -32.35
N GLY A 124 18.55 -2.16 -32.77
CA GLY A 124 19.10 -1.69 -34.05
C GLY A 124 19.39 -0.17 -34.09
N LEU A 125 19.56 0.49 -32.93
CA LEU A 125 19.75 1.93 -32.80
C LEU A 125 21.22 2.35 -32.62
N GLU A 126 22.17 1.48 -32.93
CA GLU A 126 23.61 1.72 -32.81
C GLU A 126 24.08 3.03 -33.46
N SER A 127 23.56 3.35 -34.66
CA SER A 127 23.94 4.55 -35.39
C SER A 127 23.62 5.86 -34.66
N VAL A 128 22.61 5.86 -33.80
CA VAL A 128 22.28 7.01 -32.95
C VAL A 128 23.43 7.28 -31.98
N PHE A 129 23.91 6.22 -31.31
CA PHE A 129 24.97 6.34 -30.31
C PHE A 129 26.33 6.66 -30.92
N GLN A 130 26.61 6.18 -32.13
CA GLN A 130 27.84 6.49 -32.88
C GLN A 130 27.91 7.95 -33.35
N SER A 131 26.78 8.69 -33.30
CA SER A 131 26.76 10.12 -33.65
C SER A 131 27.23 11.03 -32.52
N PHE A 132 27.42 10.52 -31.29
CA PHE A 132 27.87 11.29 -30.14
C PHE A 132 29.37 11.12 -29.91
N GLN A 133 30.00 12.16 -29.39
CA GLN A 133 31.39 12.16 -28.92
C GLN A 133 31.46 12.86 -27.54
N VAL A 134 32.42 12.46 -26.70
CA VAL A 134 32.69 13.14 -25.43
C VAL A 134 33.03 14.59 -25.70
N GLY A 135 32.39 15.50 -24.97
CA GLY A 135 32.48 16.96 -25.14
C GLY A 135 31.46 17.55 -26.11
N ASP A 136 30.63 16.75 -26.76
CA ASP A 136 29.52 17.27 -27.56
C ASP A 136 28.52 18.00 -26.66
N ARG A 137 28.04 19.15 -27.15
CA ARG A 137 26.91 19.86 -26.60
C ARG A 137 25.60 19.31 -27.18
N VAL A 138 24.70 19.01 -26.31
CA VAL A 138 23.41 18.41 -26.64
C VAL A 138 22.31 19.21 -25.99
N THR A 139 21.27 19.51 -26.74
CA THR A 139 20.08 20.16 -26.22
C THR A 139 18.96 19.15 -26.12
N LEU A 140 18.35 19.02 -24.94
CA LEU A 140 17.10 18.30 -24.74
C LEU A 140 15.94 19.29 -24.85
N HIS A 141 15.13 19.15 -25.88
CA HIS A 141 13.88 19.90 -26.07
C HIS A 141 12.70 19.08 -25.61
N THR A 142 11.77 19.73 -24.95
CA THR A 142 10.46 19.20 -24.62
C THR A 142 9.39 20.09 -25.23
N ASP A 143 8.49 19.48 -25.99
CA ASP A 143 7.37 20.15 -26.64
C ASP A 143 6.06 19.52 -26.14
N CYS A 144 5.12 20.36 -25.70
CA CYS A 144 3.81 19.93 -25.23
C CYS A 144 2.70 20.43 -26.16
N THR A 145 1.69 19.59 -26.42
CA THR A 145 0.52 19.97 -27.25
C THR A 145 -0.62 20.61 -26.45
N SER A 146 -0.53 20.64 -25.12
CA SER A 146 -1.58 21.12 -24.23
C SER A 146 -1.08 22.25 -23.34
N SER A 147 -1.70 23.44 -23.48
CA SER A 147 -1.43 24.57 -22.60
C SER A 147 -1.84 24.30 -21.15
N THR A 148 -2.90 23.54 -20.91
CA THR A 148 -3.31 23.10 -19.56
C THR A 148 -2.21 22.30 -18.90
N LEU A 149 -1.50 21.44 -19.67
CA LEU A 149 -0.41 20.66 -19.14
C LEU A 149 0.86 21.50 -18.91
N GLU A 150 1.10 22.54 -19.71
CA GLU A 150 2.22 23.49 -19.52
C GLU A 150 2.07 24.29 -18.23
N ASP A 151 0.85 24.71 -17.90
CA ASP A 151 0.51 25.50 -16.70
C ASP A 151 0.29 24.63 -15.45
N ALA A 152 0.36 23.31 -15.57
CA ALA A 152 0.06 22.36 -14.50
C ALA A 152 0.99 22.52 -13.29
N GLN A 153 0.41 22.64 -12.10
CA GLN A 153 1.15 22.48 -10.84
C GLN A 153 1.45 21.00 -10.57
N TRP A 154 0.55 20.14 -10.98
CA TRP A 154 0.68 18.68 -10.93
C TRP A 154 -0.07 18.03 -12.08
N ALA A 155 0.52 16.98 -12.65
CA ALA A 155 -0.15 16.17 -13.66
C ALA A 155 0.29 14.71 -13.57
N SER A 156 -0.62 13.79 -13.86
CA SER A 156 -0.34 12.36 -13.99
C SER A 156 -1.02 11.77 -15.21
N GLY A 157 -0.26 11.02 -16.00
CA GLY A 157 -0.83 10.15 -17.01
C GLY A 157 -1.71 9.08 -16.35
N VAL A 158 -2.86 8.82 -16.96
CA VAL A 158 -3.87 7.87 -16.49
C VAL A 158 -4.26 6.91 -17.62
N GLY A 159 -5.02 5.87 -17.28
CA GLY A 159 -5.57 4.93 -18.25
C GLY A 159 -6.85 5.45 -18.91
N ASP A 160 -7.75 4.51 -19.22
CA ASP A 160 -8.99 4.81 -19.93
C ASP A 160 -9.86 5.85 -19.20
N VAL A 161 -10.41 6.78 -19.96
CA VAL A 161 -11.47 7.69 -19.49
C VAL A 161 -12.79 6.89 -19.48
N MET A 162 -13.24 6.51 -18.29
CA MET A 162 -14.42 5.65 -18.12
C MET A 162 -15.73 6.44 -18.07
N VAL A 163 -15.70 7.63 -17.45
CA VAL A 163 -16.88 8.52 -17.33
C VAL A 163 -16.48 9.89 -17.85
N ARG A 164 -17.37 10.49 -18.64
CA ARG A 164 -17.27 11.85 -19.16
C ARG A 164 -18.66 12.50 -19.18
N ASP A 165 -18.73 13.73 -18.72
CA ASP A 165 -19.98 14.51 -18.66
C ASP A 165 -21.14 13.74 -17.99
N GLY A 166 -20.83 12.97 -16.94
CA GLY A 166 -21.80 12.15 -16.22
C GLY A 166 -22.33 10.94 -17.01
N GLN A 167 -21.60 10.48 -18.02
CA GLN A 167 -21.96 9.32 -18.82
C GLN A 167 -20.77 8.38 -19.00
N ILE A 168 -21.06 7.07 -19.04
CA ILE A 168 -20.04 6.06 -19.36
C ILE A 168 -19.65 6.22 -20.84
N THR A 169 -18.34 6.27 -21.09
CA THR A 169 -17.78 6.36 -22.44
C THR A 169 -17.93 5.03 -23.19
N ASP A 170 -17.61 5.02 -24.48
CA ASP A 170 -17.66 3.78 -25.27
C ASP A 170 -16.62 2.77 -24.79
N SER A 171 -17.06 1.76 -24.04
CA SER A 171 -16.20 0.71 -23.48
C SER A 171 -15.45 -0.12 -24.52
N THR A 172 -15.86 -0.08 -25.79
CA THR A 172 -15.15 -0.77 -26.88
C THR A 172 -13.87 -0.07 -27.30
N ALA A 173 -13.72 1.20 -26.92
CA ALA A 173 -12.52 1.99 -27.13
C ALA A 173 -11.49 1.89 -25.99
N TRP A 174 -11.85 1.27 -24.85
CA TRP A 174 -10.95 1.13 -23.73
C TRP A 174 -9.83 0.13 -24.01
N THR A 175 -8.62 0.46 -23.55
CA THR A 175 -7.43 -0.37 -23.74
C THR A 175 -7.50 -1.64 -22.88
N TYR A 176 -8.04 -1.52 -21.68
CA TYR A 176 -8.10 -2.59 -20.68
C TYR A 176 -9.52 -3.12 -20.49
N VAL A 177 -10.20 -3.48 -21.60
CA VAL A 177 -11.51 -4.12 -21.53
C VAL A 177 -11.37 -5.57 -21.08
N GLU A 178 -10.87 -5.78 -19.88
CA GLU A 178 -10.98 -7.08 -19.26
C GLU A 178 -12.37 -7.26 -18.67
N LYS A 179 -13.08 -8.28 -19.16
CA LYS A 179 -14.38 -8.69 -18.62
C LYS A 179 -14.25 -9.36 -17.25
N GLY A 180 -13.02 -9.54 -16.78
CA GLY A 180 -12.70 -10.15 -15.50
C GLY A 180 -12.87 -9.17 -14.33
N ARG A 181 -13.30 -9.71 -13.20
CA ARG A 181 -13.35 -8.96 -11.95
C ARG A 181 -11.96 -9.01 -11.29
N ASP A 182 -11.42 -7.84 -11.00
CA ASP A 182 -10.08 -7.65 -10.43
C ASP A 182 -10.10 -6.52 -9.38
N PRO A 183 -9.07 -6.43 -8.51
CA PRO A 183 -8.83 -5.21 -7.75
C PRO A 183 -8.68 -4.05 -8.71
N ARG A 184 -9.31 -2.91 -8.42
CA ARG A 184 -9.31 -1.73 -9.28
C ARG A 184 -9.00 -0.48 -8.48
N SER A 185 -8.43 0.50 -9.16
CA SER A 185 -8.24 1.86 -8.64
C SER A 185 -8.76 2.85 -9.68
N ALA A 186 -9.41 3.89 -9.23
CA ALA A 186 -9.94 4.95 -10.07
C ALA A 186 -9.76 6.32 -9.41
N LEU A 187 -9.77 7.34 -10.24
CA LEU A 187 -9.84 8.72 -9.84
C LEU A 187 -10.99 9.37 -10.61
N GLY A 188 -11.81 10.15 -9.93
CA GLY A 188 -12.90 10.90 -10.55
C GLY A 188 -13.12 12.24 -9.88
N VAL A 189 -13.95 13.07 -10.50
CA VAL A 189 -14.33 14.39 -9.99
C VAL A 189 -15.84 14.54 -10.06
N ARG A 190 -16.43 15.05 -8.98
CA ARG A 190 -17.84 15.42 -8.89
C ARG A 190 -18.07 16.79 -9.53
N GLU A 191 -19.36 17.13 -9.73
CA GLU A 191 -19.77 18.41 -10.33
C GLU A 191 -19.31 19.63 -9.51
N ASP A 192 -19.19 19.48 -8.20
CA ASP A 192 -18.70 20.52 -7.27
C ASP A 192 -17.17 20.62 -7.20
N GLY A 193 -16.43 19.85 -8.02
CA GLY A 193 -14.97 19.81 -8.02
C GLY A 193 -14.37 18.83 -7.02
N THR A 194 -15.16 18.14 -6.21
CA THR A 194 -14.65 17.15 -5.23
C THR A 194 -13.93 16.01 -5.93
N LEU A 195 -12.67 15.79 -5.56
CA LEU A 195 -11.85 14.67 -6.04
C LEU A 195 -12.24 13.38 -5.31
N VAL A 196 -12.50 12.32 -6.08
CA VAL A 196 -12.80 10.99 -5.58
C VAL A 196 -11.67 10.03 -5.93
N LEU A 197 -10.97 9.50 -4.93
CA LEU A 197 -10.05 8.38 -5.07
C LEU A 197 -10.76 7.10 -4.66
N TYR A 198 -10.82 6.13 -5.54
CA TYR A 198 -11.55 4.89 -5.33
C TYR A 198 -10.63 3.68 -5.48
N ALA A 199 -10.71 2.78 -4.52
CA ALA A 199 -10.01 1.50 -4.57
C ALA A 199 -10.98 0.38 -4.18
N VAL A 200 -11.00 -0.70 -4.94
CA VAL A 200 -11.76 -1.90 -4.63
C VAL A 200 -10.84 -3.11 -4.56
N ASP A 201 -10.98 -3.86 -3.47
CA ASP A 201 -10.27 -5.12 -3.29
C ASP A 201 -10.81 -6.20 -4.23
N GLY A 202 -9.98 -7.19 -4.54
CA GLY A 202 -10.39 -8.30 -5.40
C GLY A 202 -9.45 -9.51 -5.31
N ARG A 203 -9.73 -10.52 -6.14
CA ARG A 203 -8.97 -11.79 -6.19
C ARG A 203 -8.97 -12.55 -4.87
N ARG A 204 -9.97 -12.33 -4.00
CA ARG A 204 -10.08 -12.99 -2.70
C ARG A 204 -11.42 -13.69 -2.56
N SER A 205 -11.37 -15.04 -2.68
CA SER A 205 -12.56 -15.88 -2.51
C SER A 205 -13.14 -15.71 -1.09
N GLY A 206 -14.45 -15.50 -1.00
CA GLY A 206 -15.13 -15.30 0.27
C GLY A 206 -15.10 -13.86 0.80
N TYR A 207 -14.33 -12.95 0.17
CA TYR A 207 -14.26 -11.54 0.55
C TYR A 207 -14.68 -10.63 -0.62
N SER A 208 -13.85 -10.50 -1.62
CA SER A 208 -14.12 -9.68 -2.80
C SER A 208 -13.56 -10.29 -4.08
N GLY A 209 -14.40 -10.42 -5.10
CA GLY A 209 -13.97 -10.75 -6.45
C GLY A 209 -13.36 -9.57 -7.20
N GLY A 210 -13.55 -8.36 -6.72
CA GLY A 210 -13.23 -7.12 -7.43
C GLY A 210 -14.33 -6.68 -8.39
N LEU A 211 -14.04 -5.73 -9.24
CA LEU A 211 -14.95 -5.18 -10.26
C LEU A 211 -14.39 -5.39 -11.68
N SER A 212 -15.28 -5.52 -12.66
CA SER A 212 -14.92 -5.27 -14.06
C SER A 212 -14.69 -3.77 -14.25
N GLN A 213 -14.05 -3.36 -15.35
CA GLN A 213 -13.88 -1.93 -15.61
C GLN A 213 -15.20 -1.21 -15.85
N LEU A 214 -16.18 -1.90 -16.42
CA LEU A 214 -17.54 -1.36 -16.60
C LEU A 214 -18.24 -1.17 -15.25
N ASP A 215 -18.22 -2.19 -14.38
CA ASP A 215 -18.76 -2.07 -13.01
C ASP A 215 -18.10 -0.92 -12.23
N LEU A 216 -16.77 -0.71 -12.43
CA LEU A 216 -16.05 0.41 -11.83
C LEU A 216 -16.55 1.76 -12.35
N ALA A 217 -16.81 1.87 -13.66
CA ALA A 217 -17.39 3.08 -14.25
C ALA A 217 -18.79 3.39 -13.68
N GLU A 218 -19.63 2.36 -13.53
CA GLU A 218 -20.97 2.47 -12.91
C GLU A 218 -20.84 2.91 -11.44
N GLU A 219 -19.88 2.36 -10.71
CA GLU A 219 -19.62 2.73 -9.32
C GLU A 219 -19.16 4.19 -9.21
N MET A 220 -18.24 4.65 -10.06
CA MET A 220 -17.81 6.05 -10.06
C MET A 220 -18.96 7.01 -10.37
N LEU A 221 -19.90 6.65 -11.25
CA LEU A 221 -21.14 7.40 -11.46
C LEU A 221 -22.00 7.43 -10.21
N SER A 222 -22.14 6.29 -9.50
CA SER A 222 -22.92 6.21 -8.26
C SER A 222 -22.34 7.11 -7.16
N GLN A 223 -21.01 7.30 -7.18
CA GLN A 223 -20.30 8.25 -6.29
C GLN A 223 -20.50 9.72 -6.70
N GLY A 224 -21.26 9.99 -7.77
CA GLY A 224 -21.56 11.34 -8.24
C GLY A 224 -20.48 11.96 -9.15
N CYS A 225 -19.54 11.14 -9.64
CA CYS A 225 -18.51 11.64 -10.53
C CYS A 225 -19.07 12.03 -11.90
N VAL A 226 -18.74 13.23 -12.38
CA VAL A 226 -19.07 13.69 -13.73
C VAL A 226 -17.99 13.27 -14.73
N TRP A 227 -16.76 13.03 -14.27
CA TRP A 227 -15.76 12.29 -15.02
C TRP A 227 -14.95 11.35 -14.09
N ALA A 228 -14.45 10.26 -14.69
CA ALA A 228 -13.61 9.29 -13.97
C ALA A 228 -12.65 8.56 -14.93
N VAL A 229 -11.48 8.22 -14.40
CA VAL A 229 -10.42 7.53 -15.13
C VAL A 229 -9.98 6.26 -14.38
N ASN A 230 -9.57 5.25 -15.15
CA ASN A 230 -8.96 4.06 -14.61
C ASN A 230 -7.49 4.32 -14.25
N LEU A 231 -7.06 3.80 -13.11
CA LEU A 231 -5.66 3.77 -12.69
C LEU A 231 -5.12 2.34 -12.73
N ASP A 232 -3.83 2.15 -12.43
CA ASP A 232 -3.24 0.81 -12.28
C ASP A 232 -3.98 0.04 -11.17
N GLY A 233 -4.28 -1.22 -11.46
CA GLY A 233 -5.10 -2.09 -10.64
C GLY A 233 -4.38 -3.38 -10.21
N GLY A 234 -5.17 -4.41 -9.90
CA GLY A 234 -4.63 -5.71 -9.50
C GLY A 234 -3.81 -5.63 -8.23
N GLY A 235 -2.60 -6.18 -8.23
CA GLY A 235 -1.70 -6.17 -7.08
C GLY A 235 -1.17 -4.78 -6.70
N SER A 236 -1.31 -3.77 -7.59
CA SER A 236 -0.94 -2.38 -7.33
C SER A 236 -2.03 -1.60 -6.61
N THR A 237 -3.25 -2.14 -6.51
CA THR A 237 -4.35 -1.49 -5.78
C THR A 237 -4.03 -1.45 -4.29
N ALA A 238 -3.68 -0.27 -3.81
CA ALA A 238 -3.45 0.01 -2.40
C ALA A 238 -3.83 1.45 -2.09
N ILE A 239 -4.53 1.66 -0.99
CA ILE A 239 -4.86 2.98 -0.46
C ILE A 239 -4.37 3.06 0.98
N SER A 240 -3.64 4.12 1.26
CA SER A 240 -3.11 4.39 2.59
C SER A 240 -3.69 5.71 3.08
N VAL A 241 -4.19 5.70 4.29
CA VAL A 241 -4.78 6.88 4.92
C VAL A 241 -4.07 7.15 6.23
N TRP A 242 -3.73 8.39 6.47
CA TRP A 242 -3.32 8.83 7.79
C TRP A 242 -4.55 9.30 8.54
N VAL A 243 -5.00 8.47 9.46
CA VAL A 243 -6.08 8.85 10.39
C VAL A 243 -5.44 9.68 11.50
N PRO A 244 -5.94 10.89 11.76
CA PRO A 244 -5.44 11.72 12.86
C PRO A 244 -5.45 10.95 14.18
N GLY A 245 -4.36 11.08 14.95
CA GLY A 245 -4.16 10.30 16.19
C GLY A 245 -3.35 9.03 16.03
N GLN A 246 -3.11 8.55 14.80
CA GLN A 246 -2.21 7.43 14.53
C GLN A 246 -0.78 7.93 14.29
N GLU A 247 0.22 7.08 14.54
CA GLU A 247 1.64 7.43 14.36
C GLU A 247 2.02 7.71 12.90
N GLY A 248 1.20 7.27 11.93
CA GLY A 248 1.44 7.47 10.52
C GLY A 248 0.37 6.83 9.64
N PRO A 249 0.52 6.93 8.31
CA PRO A 249 -0.45 6.37 7.38
C PRO A 249 -0.46 4.84 7.42
N SER A 250 -1.65 4.25 7.39
CA SER A 250 -1.87 2.81 7.34
C SER A 250 -2.60 2.39 6.06
N ILE A 251 -2.34 1.16 5.58
CA ILE A 251 -3.08 0.59 4.46
C ILE A 251 -4.48 0.19 4.94
N VAL A 252 -5.50 0.78 4.34
CA VAL A 252 -6.91 0.57 4.75
C VAL A 252 -7.66 -0.46 3.90
N ASN A 253 -7.12 -0.83 2.73
CA ASN A 253 -7.64 -1.93 1.91
C ASN A 253 -6.84 -3.24 2.12
N ILE A 254 -7.22 -4.33 1.44
CA ILE A 254 -6.54 -5.63 1.49
C ILE A 254 -5.89 -5.94 0.15
N PRO A 255 -4.61 -5.58 -0.06
CA PRO A 255 -3.92 -5.81 -1.31
C PRO A 255 -3.94 -7.28 -1.73
N SER A 256 -4.23 -7.55 -3.01
CA SER A 256 -4.35 -8.93 -3.52
C SER A 256 -3.04 -9.73 -3.46
N ASP A 257 -1.89 -9.05 -3.44
CA ASP A 257 -0.56 -9.67 -3.27
C ASP A 257 -0.25 -10.01 -1.80
N GLY A 258 -1.19 -9.75 -0.87
CA GLY A 258 -1.02 -9.96 0.57
C GLY A 258 -0.22 -8.86 1.29
N LYS A 259 0.40 -7.96 0.55
CA LYS A 259 1.10 -6.75 1.01
C LYS A 259 1.09 -5.71 -0.09
N PRO A 260 1.29 -4.41 0.24
CA PRO A 260 1.44 -3.38 -0.78
C PRO A 260 2.61 -3.67 -1.71
N ARG A 261 2.38 -3.50 -3.01
CA ARG A 261 3.42 -3.64 -4.03
C ARG A 261 4.30 -2.39 -4.04
N ALA A 262 5.60 -2.56 -4.24
CA ALA A 262 6.49 -1.45 -4.54
C ALA A 262 6.14 -0.89 -5.93
N CYS A 263 5.63 0.33 -5.98
CA CYS A 263 5.28 1.04 -7.19
C CYS A 263 6.28 2.16 -7.47
N ALA A 264 6.47 2.51 -8.74
CA ALA A 264 7.40 3.57 -9.13
C ALA A 264 6.84 4.98 -8.82
N THR A 265 5.53 5.12 -8.73
CA THR A 265 4.85 6.40 -8.49
C THR A 265 3.67 6.21 -7.54
N TYR A 266 3.38 7.23 -6.75
CA TYR A 266 2.25 7.30 -5.84
C TYR A 266 1.51 8.61 -6.05
N LEU A 267 0.19 8.60 -5.90
CA LEU A 267 -0.61 9.81 -5.77
C LEU A 267 -0.74 10.12 -4.28
N LEU A 268 -0.27 11.29 -3.87
CA LEU A 268 -0.33 11.75 -2.49
C LEU A 268 -1.25 12.96 -2.40
N LEU A 269 -2.24 12.90 -1.51
CA LEU A 269 -3.03 14.04 -1.09
C LEU A 269 -2.51 14.49 0.28
N VAL A 270 -2.08 15.73 0.37
CA VAL A 270 -1.52 16.31 1.58
C VAL A 270 -2.31 17.57 1.91
N SER A 271 -2.97 17.59 3.08
CA SER A 271 -3.56 18.81 3.61
C SER A 271 -2.44 19.80 3.98
N ARG A 272 -2.65 21.08 3.65
CA ARG A 272 -1.81 22.20 4.08
C ARG A 272 -2.61 23.18 4.95
N ASP A 273 -3.78 22.76 5.38
CA ASP A 273 -4.59 23.53 6.31
C ASP A 273 -3.88 23.56 7.66
N GLU A 274 -3.55 24.76 8.14
CA GLU A 274 -2.89 24.94 9.44
C GLU A 274 -3.90 24.81 10.60
N GLY A 275 -5.23 24.75 10.27
CA GLY A 275 -6.31 24.73 11.24
C GLY A 275 -6.50 26.07 11.95
N ASP A 276 -7.52 26.16 12.78
CA ASP A 276 -7.85 27.36 13.57
C ASP A 276 -7.46 27.23 15.05
N GLY A 277 -7.10 26.02 15.50
CA GLY A 277 -6.73 25.73 16.87
C GLY A 277 -7.92 25.62 17.82
N ASP A 278 -9.15 25.67 17.30
CA ASP A 278 -10.37 25.49 18.09
C ASP A 278 -10.88 24.04 17.96
N PRO A 279 -11.45 23.43 18.99
CA PRO A 279 -12.06 22.10 18.93
C PRO A 279 -13.18 22.01 17.88
N ASP A 280 -13.03 21.08 16.91
CA ASP A 280 -13.99 20.86 15.81
C ASP A 280 -14.64 19.47 15.90
N ARG A 281 -13.85 18.43 16.17
CA ARG A 281 -14.36 17.05 16.22
C ARG A 281 -13.58 16.13 17.13
N LEU A 282 -14.25 15.04 17.54
CA LEU A 282 -13.64 13.89 18.20
C LEU A 282 -13.26 12.81 17.18
N VAL A 283 -12.17 12.12 17.45
CA VAL A 283 -11.78 10.91 16.71
C VAL A 283 -11.38 9.80 17.66
N LEU A 284 -11.69 8.57 17.28
CA LEU A 284 -11.17 7.37 17.90
C LEU A 284 -9.86 7.00 17.21
N LYS A 285 -8.72 6.97 17.94
CA LYS A 285 -7.41 6.66 17.34
C LYS A 285 -7.35 5.27 16.70
N ASN A 286 -8.18 4.34 17.14
CA ASN A 286 -8.32 2.98 16.60
C ASN A 286 -9.57 2.83 15.71
N ASP A 287 -9.99 3.83 14.98
CA ASP A 287 -11.12 3.73 14.07
C ASP A 287 -10.99 2.55 13.07
N GLY A 288 -12.11 1.90 12.76
CA GLY A 288 -12.15 0.74 11.88
C GLY A 288 -11.69 -0.58 12.53
N LEU A 289 -11.74 -0.70 13.86
CA LEU A 289 -11.50 -1.97 14.57
C LEU A 289 -12.38 -3.10 14.03
N VAL A 290 -11.82 -4.31 13.96
CA VAL A 290 -12.56 -5.52 13.63
C VAL A 290 -12.74 -6.36 14.89
N VAL A 291 -13.99 -6.78 15.17
CA VAL A 291 -14.36 -7.51 16.38
C VAL A 291 -15.19 -8.75 16.01
N LEU A 292 -14.88 -9.90 16.58
CA LEU A 292 -15.67 -11.10 16.40
C LEU A 292 -16.98 -10.98 17.19
N THR A 293 -18.11 -11.44 16.62
CA THR A 293 -19.39 -11.49 17.33
C THR A 293 -19.26 -12.12 18.71
N GLY A 294 -19.92 -11.51 19.71
CA GLY A 294 -19.91 -11.98 21.09
C GLY A 294 -18.60 -11.75 21.86
N THR A 295 -17.65 -11.03 21.29
CA THR A 295 -16.38 -10.67 21.97
C THR A 295 -16.33 -9.17 22.28
N SER A 296 -15.37 -8.77 23.10
CA SER A 296 -15.19 -7.38 23.51
C SER A 296 -13.83 -6.84 23.04
N VAL A 297 -13.75 -5.54 22.87
CA VAL A 297 -12.51 -4.83 22.54
C VAL A 297 -12.46 -3.50 23.27
N ASP A 298 -11.28 -3.12 23.77
CA ASP A 298 -11.00 -1.78 24.24
C ASP A 298 -10.91 -0.85 23.02
N LEU A 299 -11.73 0.21 23.03
CA LEU A 299 -11.75 1.21 21.95
C LEU A 299 -10.44 2.02 21.88
N GLY A 300 -9.70 2.08 22.98
CA GLY A 300 -8.45 2.82 23.06
C GLY A 300 -8.67 4.31 23.33
N GLU A 301 -7.79 5.14 22.79
CA GLU A 301 -7.76 6.57 23.05
C GLU A 301 -8.59 7.36 22.04
N THR A 302 -9.17 8.45 22.52
CA THR A 302 -9.80 9.48 21.71
C THR A 302 -8.91 10.72 21.63
N ALA A 303 -9.07 11.53 20.59
CA ALA A 303 -8.40 12.81 20.46
C ALA A 303 -9.37 13.89 19.97
N VAL A 304 -9.03 15.15 20.22
CA VAL A 304 -9.74 16.32 19.72
C VAL A 304 -8.95 16.92 18.56
N LEU A 305 -9.62 17.16 17.45
CA LEU A 305 -9.06 17.82 16.27
C LEU A 305 -9.66 19.21 16.09
N ASP A 306 -8.87 20.09 15.45
CA ASP A 306 -9.38 21.34 14.87
C ASP A 306 -9.96 21.10 13.45
N SER A 307 -10.44 22.18 12.82
CA SER A 307 -11.00 22.16 11.46
C SER A 307 -9.97 21.72 10.38
N GLY A 308 -8.68 21.93 10.64
CA GLY A 308 -7.57 21.50 9.78
C GLY A 308 -7.12 20.05 10.04
N LEU A 309 -7.80 19.30 10.91
CA LEU A 309 -7.47 17.93 11.34
C LEU A 309 -6.18 17.82 12.16
N ASN A 310 -5.71 18.91 12.75
CA ASN A 310 -4.58 18.88 13.67
C ASN A 310 -5.05 18.44 15.06
N ILE A 311 -4.24 17.61 15.71
CA ILE A 311 -4.51 17.16 17.07
C ILE A 311 -4.29 18.32 18.04
N LEU A 312 -5.35 18.75 18.70
CA LEU A 312 -5.28 19.80 19.71
C LEU A 312 -4.92 19.24 21.09
N ARG A 313 -5.48 18.08 21.41
CA ARG A 313 -5.20 17.37 22.67
C ARG A 313 -5.49 15.88 22.52
N ASP A 314 -4.68 15.06 23.19
CA ASP A 314 -4.83 13.60 23.24
C ASP A 314 -5.79 13.12 24.34
N ASP A 315 -6.17 13.99 25.25
CA ASP A 315 -7.13 13.70 26.33
C ASP A 315 -8.28 14.73 26.25
N PRO A 316 -9.41 14.34 25.65
CA PRO A 316 -10.60 15.19 25.52
C PRO A 316 -11.38 15.36 26.84
N GLY A 317 -11.00 14.69 27.93
CA GLY A 317 -11.78 14.58 29.15
C GLY A 317 -12.83 13.47 29.04
N GLU A 318 -14.02 13.70 29.62
CA GLU A 318 -15.12 12.75 29.53
C GLU A 318 -15.65 12.67 28.08
N VAL A 319 -15.73 11.45 27.53
CA VAL A 319 -16.33 11.16 26.22
C VAL A 319 -17.40 10.10 26.40
N GLU A 320 -18.60 10.45 25.99
CA GLU A 320 -19.71 9.52 25.88
C GLU A 320 -19.64 8.83 24.52
N ILE A 321 -19.71 7.50 24.49
CA ILE A 321 -19.66 6.71 23.25
C ILE A 321 -20.88 5.80 23.19
N SER A 322 -21.62 5.85 22.08
CA SER A 322 -22.81 5.03 21.86
C SER A 322 -22.82 4.39 20.48
N SER A 323 -23.43 3.19 20.37
CA SER A 323 -23.67 2.52 19.09
C SER A 323 -24.93 3.10 18.43
N LEU A 324 -24.86 3.44 17.15
CA LEU A 324 -25.99 3.93 16.35
C LEU A 324 -26.72 2.80 15.60
N ASP A 325 -26.04 1.71 15.30
CA ASP A 325 -26.58 0.60 14.49
C ASP A 325 -27.02 -0.61 15.36
N ASP A 326 -26.88 -0.50 16.67
CA ASP A 326 -27.27 -1.54 17.67
C ASP A 326 -26.57 -2.90 17.47
N LEU A 327 -25.40 -2.94 16.80
CA LEU A 327 -24.62 -4.17 16.60
C LEU A 327 -23.77 -4.53 17.83
N GLY A 328 -23.62 -3.62 18.77
CA GLY A 328 -22.92 -3.80 20.02
C GLY A 328 -23.31 -2.79 21.08
N ARG A 329 -22.57 -2.79 22.17
CA ARG A 329 -22.74 -1.83 23.27
C ARG A 329 -21.38 -1.37 23.77
N VAL A 330 -21.32 -0.15 24.27
CA VAL A 330 -20.12 0.44 24.90
C VAL A 330 -20.37 0.62 26.38
N GLU A 331 -19.47 0.10 27.22
CA GLU A 331 -19.45 0.31 28.68
C GLU A 331 -17.98 0.52 29.08
N ASP A 332 -17.66 1.57 29.83
CA ASP A 332 -16.30 1.87 30.30
C ASP A 332 -15.22 1.79 29.20
N ASN A 333 -15.49 2.36 28.02
CA ASN A 333 -14.63 2.37 26.84
C ASN A 333 -14.39 0.96 26.22
N ILE A 334 -15.16 -0.04 26.64
CA ILE A 334 -15.15 -1.40 26.08
C ILE A 334 -16.36 -1.57 25.17
N TYR A 335 -16.11 -1.86 23.89
CA TYR A 335 -17.15 -2.27 22.95
C TYR A 335 -17.35 -3.78 23.04
N THR A 336 -18.58 -4.21 23.27
CA THR A 336 -18.98 -5.61 23.24
C THR A 336 -19.90 -5.88 22.07
N ALA A 337 -19.45 -6.67 21.10
CA ALA A 337 -20.21 -7.02 19.90
C ALA A 337 -21.40 -7.92 20.23
N GLY A 338 -22.53 -7.71 19.58
CA GLY A 338 -23.69 -8.57 19.60
C GLY A 338 -23.53 -9.84 18.76
N SER A 339 -24.64 -10.45 18.37
CA SER A 339 -24.69 -11.68 17.55
C SER A 339 -24.66 -11.43 16.05
N ASP A 340 -24.96 -10.23 15.61
CA ASP A 340 -25.12 -9.88 14.21
C ASP A 340 -23.85 -9.23 13.65
N ALA A 341 -23.43 -9.68 12.49
CA ALA A 341 -22.28 -9.12 11.78
C ALA A 341 -22.69 -7.89 10.95
N GLY A 342 -21.81 -6.92 10.86
CA GLY A 342 -22.05 -5.69 10.11
C GLY A 342 -21.01 -4.61 10.46
N THR A 343 -21.25 -3.39 9.99
CA THR A 343 -20.50 -2.22 10.43
C THR A 343 -21.36 -1.43 11.41
N ASP A 344 -20.86 -1.24 12.63
CA ASP A 344 -21.48 -0.44 13.65
C ASP A 344 -20.85 0.96 13.66
N THR A 345 -21.67 1.98 13.57
CA THR A 345 -21.24 3.37 13.69
C THR A 345 -21.34 3.79 15.15
N LEU A 346 -20.23 4.22 15.71
CA LEU A 346 -20.19 4.80 17.04
C LEU A 346 -20.30 6.32 16.95
N GLU A 347 -21.15 6.90 17.78
CA GLU A 347 -21.21 8.33 18.06
C GLU A 347 -20.32 8.62 19.26
N LEU A 348 -19.46 9.64 19.14
CA LEU A 348 -18.62 10.15 20.22
C LEU A 348 -19.10 11.56 20.58
N TRP A 349 -19.21 11.86 21.87
CA TRP A 349 -19.64 13.15 22.36
C TRP A 349 -18.82 13.59 23.57
N SER A 350 -18.25 14.79 23.53
CA SER A 350 -17.62 15.43 24.70
C SER A 350 -18.49 16.55 25.23
N PRO A 351 -19.14 16.36 26.39
CA PRO A 351 -19.97 17.40 27.00
C PRO A 351 -19.17 18.63 27.44
N ASP A 352 -17.90 18.45 27.79
CA ASP A 352 -17.01 19.53 28.24
C ASP A 352 -16.59 20.47 27.12
N LEU A 353 -16.48 19.95 25.90
CA LEU A 353 -15.98 20.69 24.73
C LEU A 353 -17.10 21.07 23.75
N ASP A 354 -18.30 20.48 23.90
CA ASP A 354 -19.41 20.60 22.95
C ASP A 354 -19.03 20.19 21.51
N VAL A 355 -18.27 19.09 21.38
CA VAL A 355 -17.86 18.53 20.11
C VAL A 355 -18.25 17.06 19.98
N GLU A 356 -18.54 16.65 18.77
CA GLU A 356 -18.95 15.30 18.40
C GLU A 356 -17.98 14.66 17.40
N GLY A 357 -18.12 13.37 17.19
CA GLY A 357 -17.40 12.62 16.19
C GLY A 357 -18.04 11.28 15.91
N THR A 358 -17.55 10.57 14.93
CA THR A 358 -17.99 9.20 14.62
C THR A 358 -16.80 8.28 14.40
N ALA A 359 -16.97 7.00 14.73
CA ALA A 359 -16.02 5.93 14.44
C ALA A 359 -16.76 4.69 13.95
N GLN A 360 -16.05 3.76 13.33
CA GLN A 360 -16.61 2.51 12.81
C GLN A 360 -16.00 1.29 13.48
N ILE A 361 -16.87 0.32 13.82
CA ILE A 361 -16.47 -1.01 14.25
C ILE A 361 -17.01 -2.03 13.24
N HIS A 362 -16.14 -2.91 12.73
CA HIS A 362 -16.55 -4.00 11.86
C HIS A 362 -16.76 -5.27 12.67
N VAL A 363 -18.02 -5.62 12.93
CA VAL A 363 -18.40 -6.83 13.62
C VAL A 363 -18.44 -7.98 12.60
N VAL A 364 -17.67 -9.04 12.84
CA VAL A 364 -17.55 -10.20 11.92
C VAL A 364 -18.02 -11.47 12.63
N ASP A 365 -18.66 -12.38 11.89
CA ASP A 365 -19.18 -13.65 12.41
C ASP A 365 -18.17 -14.81 12.33
N HIS A 366 -17.06 -14.61 11.65
CA HIS A 366 -15.98 -15.59 11.50
C HIS A 366 -14.62 -14.93 11.39
N LEU A 367 -13.57 -15.70 11.65
CA LEU A 367 -12.19 -15.31 11.39
C LEU A 367 -11.70 -15.94 10.08
N THR A 368 -10.69 -15.33 9.46
CA THR A 368 -10.01 -15.91 8.29
C THR A 368 -8.65 -16.51 8.63
N GLY A 369 -8.16 -16.25 9.84
CA GLY A 369 -6.93 -16.83 10.37
C GLY A 369 -6.88 -16.77 11.89
N LEU A 370 -6.07 -17.65 12.46
CA LEU A 370 -5.77 -17.68 13.89
C LEU A 370 -4.28 -18.00 14.04
N THR A 371 -3.56 -17.23 14.83
CA THR A 371 -2.12 -17.39 15.06
C THR A 371 -1.86 -17.52 16.55
N VAL A 372 -1.16 -18.59 16.93
CA VAL A 372 -0.69 -18.81 18.31
C VAL A 372 0.75 -18.33 18.44
N SER A 373 1.04 -17.58 19.49
CA SER A 373 2.37 -17.07 19.84
C SER A 373 2.62 -17.20 21.35
N ARG A 374 3.85 -16.94 21.78
CA ARG A 374 4.14 -16.68 23.20
C ARG A 374 3.65 -15.30 23.57
N GLU A 375 3.31 -15.09 24.82
CA GLU A 375 3.04 -13.78 25.34
C GLU A 375 4.18 -12.80 25.00
N ASN A 376 3.84 -11.57 24.62
CA ASN A 376 4.77 -10.53 24.18
C ASN A 376 5.62 -10.86 22.93
N SER A 377 5.19 -11.83 22.11
CA SER A 377 5.79 -12.17 20.82
C SER A 377 4.73 -12.17 19.73
N THR A 378 5.11 -11.71 18.55
CA THR A 378 4.29 -11.79 17.33
C THR A 378 4.67 -13.00 16.45
N ASP A 379 5.70 -13.73 16.82
CA ASP A 379 6.18 -14.88 16.05
C ASP A 379 5.21 -16.06 16.19
N ALA A 380 4.70 -16.52 15.06
CA ALA A 380 3.80 -17.67 14.99
C ALA A 380 4.53 -18.96 15.46
N LEU A 381 3.94 -19.63 16.44
CA LEU A 381 4.43 -20.91 16.90
C LEU A 381 3.89 -22.06 16.03
N THR A 382 4.76 -22.96 15.65
CA THR A 382 4.41 -24.26 15.06
C THR A 382 4.78 -25.43 15.97
N SER A 383 5.72 -25.21 16.89
CA SER A 383 6.16 -26.19 17.88
C SER A 383 6.68 -25.54 19.14
N LEU A 384 6.64 -26.29 20.25
CA LEU A 384 7.22 -25.95 21.54
C LEU A 384 8.04 -27.13 22.04
N THR A 385 9.22 -26.86 22.59
CA THR A 385 10.01 -27.81 23.36
C THR A 385 10.15 -27.26 24.76
N LEU A 386 9.78 -28.06 25.78
CA LEU A 386 9.71 -27.68 27.18
C LEU A 386 10.29 -28.79 28.07
N GLU A 387 10.75 -28.44 29.26
CA GLU A 387 11.05 -29.42 30.29
C GLU A 387 9.78 -29.77 31.10
N PRO A 388 9.68 -30.99 31.65
CA PRO A 388 8.59 -31.30 32.59
C PRO A 388 8.59 -30.34 33.79
N GLY A 389 7.45 -29.69 34.02
CA GLY A 389 7.27 -28.64 35.05
C GLY A 389 7.31 -27.23 34.55
N ASP A 390 7.73 -26.98 33.30
CA ASP A 390 7.73 -25.64 32.69
C ASP A 390 6.31 -25.12 32.53
N GLN A 391 6.22 -23.78 32.59
CA GLN A 391 5.02 -23.04 32.27
C GLN A 391 5.31 -22.04 31.16
N VAL A 392 4.37 -21.90 30.23
CA VAL A 392 4.45 -20.93 29.16
C VAL A 392 3.09 -20.27 28.95
N GLN A 393 3.08 -18.94 28.97
CA GLN A 393 1.90 -18.18 28.60
C GLN A 393 1.83 -18.10 27.09
N LEU A 394 0.73 -18.60 26.53
CA LEU A 394 0.40 -18.55 25.12
C LEU A 394 -0.73 -17.55 24.89
N THR A 395 -0.69 -16.93 23.75
CA THR A 395 -1.74 -16.04 23.23
C THR A 395 -2.18 -16.53 21.85
N ALA A 396 -3.42 -16.23 21.48
CA ALA A 396 -3.88 -16.45 20.11
C ALA A 396 -4.49 -15.17 19.56
N GLN A 397 -4.05 -14.79 18.37
CA GLN A 397 -4.53 -13.61 17.66
C GLN A 397 -5.38 -14.05 16.48
N GLY A 398 -6.67 -13.69 16.51
CA GLY A 398 -7.56 -13.85 15.38
C GLY A 398 -7.30 -12.76 14.33
N THR A 399 -7.47 -13.11 13.06
CA THR A 399 -7.42 -12.15 11.97
C THR A 399 -8.65 -12.29 11.08
N TYR A 400 -9.13 -11.17 10.61
CA TYR A 400 -10.10 -11.08 9.53
C TYR A 400 -9.43 -10.43 8.32
N TRP A 401 -9.10 -11.30 7.36
CA TRP A 401 -8.20 -10.99 6.24
C TRP A 401 -6.83 -10.52 6.76
N SER A 402 -6.39 -9.34 6.63
CA SER A 402 -5.11 -8.86 7.19
C SER A 402 -5.25 -8.00 8.44
N ARG A 403 -6.47 -7.86 8.98
CA ARG A 403 -6.72 -7.04 10.17
C ARG A 403 -6.81 -7.92 11.42
N ALA A 404 -6.26 -7.44 12.53
CA ALA A 404 -6.47 -8.07 13.82
C ALA A 404 -7.96 -7.99 14.19
N ALA A 405 -8.58 -9.15 14.49
CA ALA A 405 -10.05 -9.25 14.63
C ALA A 405 -10.51 -9.80 15.97
N MET A 406 -9.60 -10.18 16.85
CA MET A 406 -9.93 -10.71 18.15
C MET A 406 -8.87 -10.31 19.15
N ARG A 407 -9.29 -9.69 20.23
CA ARG A 407 -8.44 -9.25 21.33
C ARG A 407 -8.88 -9.80 22.68
N ASP A 408 -10.04 -10.42 22.72
CA ASP A 408 -10.59 -11.04 23.95
C ASP A 408 -10.07 -12.46 24.10
N VAL A 409 -9.27 -12.69 25.14
CA VAL A 409 -8.67 -14.00 25.44
C VAL A 409 -9.75 -15.05 25.77
N GLY A 410 -10.87 -14.64 26.33
CA GLY A 410 -11.99 -15.51 26.69
C GLY A 410 -12.73 -16.15 25.52
N ALA A 411 -12.50 -15.62 24.29
CA ALA A 411 -13.10 -16.16 23.07
C ALA A 411 -12.31 -17.35 22.48
N ILE A 412 -11.13 -17.68 23.04
CA ILE A 412 -10.26 -18.75 22.56
C ILE A 412 -10.57 -20.02 23.30
N SER A 413 -10.89 -21.08 22.55
CA SER A 413 -10.98 -22.44 23.07
C SER A 413 -9.65 -23.15 22.90
N TRP A 414 -9.11 -23.65 24.00
CA TRP A 414 -7.88 -24.43 24.02
C TRP A 414 -8.14 -25.91 24.21
N THR A 415 -7.46 -26.77 23.46
CA THR A 415 -7.48 -28.23 23.64
C THR A 415 -6.07 -28.80 23.66
N VAL A 416 -5.87 -29.82 24.50
CA VAL A 416 -4.61 -30.57 24.64
C VAL A 416 -4.83 -32.01 24.25
N GLU A 417 -4.01 -32.52 23.35
CA GLU A 417 -3.97 -33.94 23.02
C GLU A 417 -2.60 -34.55 23.34
N GLY A 418 -2.61 -35.75 23.95
CA GLY A 418 -1.39 -36.39 24.44
C GLY A 418 -1.15 -36.14 25.92
N SER A 419 -0.16 -36.83 26.47
CA SER A 419 0.19 -36.74 27.92
C SER A 419 1.27 -35.69 28.13
N ILE A 420 0.99 -34.42 27.69
CA ILE A 420 1.99 -33.32 27.72
C ILE A 420 1.72 -32.30 28.81
N GLY A 421 0.53 -32.25 29.38
CA GLY A 421 0.16 -31.30 30.42
C GLY A 421 -1.24 -30.75 30.29
N SER A 422 -1.48 -29.56 30.82
CA SER A 422 -2.75 -28.87 30.84
C SER A 422 -2.61 -27.41 30.41
N ILE A 423 -3.70 -26.82 29.93
CA ILE A 423 -3.78 -25.40 29.58
C ILE A 423 -5.01 -24.78 30.22
N THR A 424 -4.87 -23.57 30.73
CA THR A 424 -5.98 -22.79 31.30
C THR A 424 -6.74 -22.03 30.19
N GLU A 425 -7.91 -21.49 30.46
CA GLU A 425 -8.71 -20.70 29.52
C GLU A 425 -7.98 -19.44 29.07
N ASP A 426 -7.13 -18.85 29.92
CA ASP A 426 -6.30 -17.69 29.62
C ASP A 426 -4.98 -18.04 28.91
N GLY A 427 -4.77 -19.32 28.53
CA GLY A 427 -3.65 -19.77 27.72
C GLY A 427 -2.36 -20.12 28.47
N LEU A 428 -2.38 -20.22 29.82
CA LEU A 428 -1.23 -20.72 30.56
C LEU A 428 -1.10 -22.22 30.39
N PHE A 429 -0.12 -22.68 29.63
CA PHE A 429 0.20 -24.10 29.49
C PHE A 429 1.22 -24.52 30.54
N THR A 430 0.92 -25.63 31.23
CA THR A 430 1.82 -26.28 32.20
C THR A 430 2.21 -27.67 31.69
N ALA A 431 3.50 -27.91 31.56
CA ALA A 431 4.08 -29.17 31.10
C ALA A 431 4.08 -30.22 32.24
N GLU A 432 3.04 -31.04 32.34
CA GLU A 432 2.86 -32.06 33.44
C GLU A 432 3.15 -33.48 32.98
N GLY A 433 3.51 -33.67 31.71
CA GLY A 433 3.80 -34.98 31.14
C GLY A 433 5.21 -35.50 31.50
N PRO A 434 5.47 -36.79 31.29
CA PRO A 434 6.81 -37.36 31.46
C PRO A 434 7.77 -36.87 30.38
N GLY A 435 9.06 -36.82 30.71
CA GLY A 435 10.09 -36.52 29.71
C GLY A 435 10.02 -37.46 28.51
N GLY A 436 10.19 -36.96 27.31
CA GLY A 436 10.02 -37.66 26.06
C GLY A 436 8.57 -37.76 25.55
N ALA A 437 7.59 -37.24 26.30
CA ALA A 437 6.22 -37.13 25.82
C ALA A 437 6.08 -36.15 24.69
N SER A 438 5.17 -36.39 23.76
CA SER A 438 4.79 -35.46 22.72
C SER A 438 3.26 -35.42 22.54
N GLY A 439 2.76 -34.32 22.09
CA GLY A 439 1.34 -34.11 21.88
C GLY A 439 1.08 -32.81 21.12
N THR A 440 -0.16 -32.35 21.13
CA THR A 440 -0.56 -31.14 20.44
C THR A 440 -1.38 -30.23 21.34
N LEU A 441 -1.23 -28.92 21.11
CA LEU A 441 -2.09 -27.87 21.62
C LEU A 441 -2.83 -27.24 20.44
N THR A 442 -4.13 -27.11 20.55
CA THR A 442 -4.97 -26.47 19.53
C THR A 442 -5.72 -25.29 20.13
N ALA A 443 -5.56 -24.14 19.56
CA ALA A 443 -6.39 -22.95 19.78
C ALA A 443 -7.49 -22.90 18.73
N SER A 444 -8.72 -22.55 19.12
CA SER A 444 -9.85 -22.42 18.20
C SER A 444 -10.68 -21.19 18.55
N ALA A 445 -11.05 -20.39 17.55
CA ALA A 445 -11.95 -19.23 17.66
C ALA A 445 -12.52 -18.88 16.28
N GLY A 446 -13.75 -18.37 16.22
CA GLY A 446 -14.36 -17.80 14.99
C GLY A 446 -14.29 -18.73 13.77
N GLY A 447 -14.42 -20.05 13.96
CA GLY A 447 -14.34 -21.03 12.87
C GLY A 447 -12.92 -21.37 12.39
N GLN A 448 -11.88 -20.78 12.99
CA GLN A 448 -10.47 -21.08 12.70
C GLN A 448 -9.83 -21.88 13.85
N SER A 449 -8.79 -22.63 13.53
CA SER A 449 -7.97 -23.31 14.52
C SER A 449 -6.51 -23.36 14.11
N GLN A 450 -5.63 -23.27 15.10
CA GLN A 450 -4.20 -23.52 14.92
C GLN A 450 -3.71 -24.55 15.92
N THR A 451 -3.00 -25.55 15.40
CA THR A 451 -2.39 -26.61 16.19
C THR A 451 -0.87 -26.43 16.22
N ILE A 452 -0.29 -26.52 17.41
CA ILE A 452 1.15 -26.55 17.62
C ILE A 452 1.56 -27.91 18.23
N THR A 453 2.73 -28.41 17.84
CA THR A 453 3.31 -29.62 18.42
C THR A 453 4.07 -29.27 19.69
N VAL A 454 3.85 -30.02 20.76
CA VAL A 454 4.62 -29.87 22.02
C VAL A 454 5.40 -31.16 22.26
N SER A 455 6.68 -31.00 22.59
CA SER A 455 7.60 -32.06 22.96
C SER A 455 8.21 -31.76 24.34
N LEU A 456 8.18 -32.71 25.24
CA LEU A 456 8.82 -32.60 26.55
C LEU A 456 10.20 -33.25 26.48
N GLU A 457 11.23 -32.49 26.87
CA GLU A 457 12.59 -33.00 26.90
C GLU A 457 12.71 -34.12 27.89
N ASN A 458 13.53 -35.12 27.58
CA ASN A 458 13.90 -36.11 28.57
C ASN A 458 14.70 -35.41 29.66
N SER A 459 14.23 -35.48 30.92
CA SER A 459 15.05 -35.07 32.03
C SER A 459 16.33 -35.92 31.98
N HIS A 460 17.45 -35.30 31.70
CA HIS A 460 18.71 -35.95 32.03
C HIS A 460 18.80 -35.95 33.55
N GLU A 461 18.32 -37.03 34.21
CA GLU A 461 18.80 -37.29 35.56
C GLU A 461 20.29 -37.29 35.47
N ASP A 462 20.97 -36.50 36.35
CA ASP A 462 22.40 -36.44 36.50
C ASP A 462 22.89 -37.90 36.65
N VAL A 463 23.47 -38.45 35.60
CA VAL A 463 24.13 -39.75 35.68
C VAL A 463 25.32 -39.55 36.63
N PRO A 464 25.32 -40.17 37.79
CA PRO A 464 26.42 -39.97 38.74
C PRO A 464 27.74 -40.23 38.04
N GLU A 465 28.72 -39.32 38.26
CA GLU A 465 30.05 -39.42 37.68
C GLU A 465 30.58 -40.86 37.89
N GLY A 466 30.79 -41.61 36.78
CA GLY A 466 31.37 -42.94 36.82
C GLY A 466 30.48 -44.09 36.30
N HIS A 467 29.26 -43.84 35.87
CA HIS A 467 28.42 -44.89 35.29
C HIS A 467 28.25 -44.72 33.75
N TRP A 468 28.81 -45.67 32.98
CA TRP A 468 28.62 -45.76 31.54
C TRP A 468 27.54 -46.76 31.23
N ALA A 469 26.42 -46.32 30.63
CA ALA A 469 25.43 -47.19 30.06
C ALA A 469 25.73 -47.44 28.59
N TYR A 470 26.02 -48.65 28.20
CA TYR A 470 26.09 -49.10 26.83
C TYR A 470 24.70 -49.54 26.38
N THR A 471 24.11 -48.89 25.42
CA THR A 471 22.99 -49.44 24.66
C THR A 471 23.57 -50.16 23.45
N ALA A 472 23.51 -51.49 23.42
CA ALA A 472 23.79 -52.26 22.21
C ALA A 472 22.58 -52.15 21.28
N VAL A 473 22.83 -51.83 20.00
CA VAL A 473 21.86 -51.85 18.90
C VAL A 473 21.68 -53.27 18.44
#